data_bec670dd26609a66ed5ad3d37385f83b
#
_entry.id   bec670dd26609a66ed5ad3d37385f83b
#
_cell.length_a   1.000
_cell.length_b   1.000
_cell.length_c   1.000
_cell.angle_alpha   90.00
_cell.angle_beta   90.00
_cell.angle_gamma   90.00
#
_symmetry.space_group_name_H-M   'P 1'
#
loop_
_entity.id
_entity.type
_entity.pdbx_description
1 polymer ?
#
loop_
_entity_poly.entity_id
_entity_poly.type
_entity_poly.pdbx_seq_one_letter_code
_entity_poly.pdbx_strand_id
1 'polypeptide(L)'
;MKIKLIVLSSVLAFCCIFNAEAQKLKKFGSSVEKKVGPKTIKVPYTDVISYLGYASPGNEDEIVDGKKFYYIYVWVPAVAPEIGVRMLSPVGKTKIKNAIKSEAYKENASSSDYFDTYITLERSTILRKEDISEEGVKNATWTRLASNDDSGEMPKQPNGSSYNSLLRYKSEVGNPTKALTTGLYRVGFTTYKTGVVKGTFLAEVAAPVKLPGVAMAKTIEDLLKVL
;
A
#
# COMPACT_ATOMS: atom_id res chain seq x y z
N MET A 1 -38.69 -54.86 18.41
CA MET A 1 -38.05 -53.69 19.04
C MET A 1 -37.04 -53.11 18.03
N LYS A 2 -37.38 -52.04 17.34
CA LYS A 2 -36.52 -51.44 16.27
C LYS A 2 -35.81 -50.21 16.85
N ILE A 3 -34.51 -50.33 17.02
CA ILE A 3 -33.64 -49.19 17.48
C ILE A 3 -33.38 -48.29 16.26
N LYS A 4 -33.89 -47.07 16.30
CA LYS A 4 -33.57 -46.02 15.32
C LYS A 4 -32.23 -45.39 15.66
N LEU A 5 -31.24 -45.64 14.82
CA LEU A 5 -29.94 -45.01 14.89
C LEU A 5 -30.07 -43.56 14.38
N ILE A 6 -30.04 -42.59 15.28
CA ILE A 6 -29.97 -41.16 14.90
C ILE A 6 -28.51 -40.84 14.65
N VAL A 7 -28.17 -40.71 13.37
CA VAL A 7 -26.85 -40.17 12.95
C VAL A 7 -26.93 -38.66 13.09
N LEU A 8 -26.32 -38.16 14.16
CA LEU A 8 -26.13 -36.71 14.38
C LEU A 8 -24.96 -36.24 13.50
N SER A 9 -25.28 -35.72 12.32
CA SER A 9 -24.32 -35.14 11.42
C SER A 9 -23.85 -33.80 11.99
N SER A 10 -22.72 -33.81 12.70
CA SER A 10 -22.04 -32.61 13.12
C SER A 10 -21.38 -31.97 11.90
N VAL A 11 -22.04 -31.00 11.29
CA VAL A 11 -21.39 -30.09 10.34
C VAL A 11 -20.46 -29.20 11.13
N LEU A 12 -19.19 -29.61 11.22
CA LEU A 12 -18.12 -28.76 11.71
C LEU A 12 -17.90 -27.69 10.64
N ALA A 13 -18.56 -26.54 10.81
CA ALA A 13 -18.23 -25.33 10.06
C ALA A 13 -16.80 -24.92 10.45
N PHE A 14 -15.83 -25.39 9.67
CA PHE A 14 -14.44 -24.95 9.78
C PHE A 14 -14.40 -23.51 9.30
N CYS A 15 -14.73 -22.56 10.19
CA CYS A 15 -14.39 -21.16 9.98
C CYS A 15 -12.86 -21.09 9.88
N CYS A 16 -12.35 -21.20 8.65
CA CYS A 16 -10.99 -20.78 8.35
C CYS A 16 -10.90 -19.28 8.67
N ILE A 17 -10.58 -18.96 9.91
CA ILE A 17 -10.09 -17.64 10.28
C ILE A 17 -8.75 -17.52 9.56
N PHE A 18 -8.77 -16.98 8.35
CA PHE A 18 -7.56 -16.49 7.70
C PHE A 18 -7.05 -15.34 8.56
N ASN A 19 -6.25 -15.67 9.58
CA ASN A 19 -5.31 -14.73 10.15
C ASN A 19 -4.28 -14.47 9.03
N ALA A 20 -4.62 -13.62 8.06
CA ALA A 20 -3.62 -12.95 7.26
C ALA A 20 -2.86 -12.07 8.26
N GLU A 21 -1.85 -12.65 8.93
CA GLU A 21 -0.82 -11.84 9.55
C GLU A 21 -0.23 -11.02 8.40
N ALA A 22 -0.69 -9.77 8.32
CA ALA A 22 -0.17 -8.83 7.34
C ALA A 22 1.34 -8.71 7.60
N GLN A 23 2.11 -9.53 6.88
CA GLN A 23 3.56 -9.51 7.00
C GLN A 23 3.97 -8.08 6.70
N LYS A 24 4.52 -7.36 7.67
CA LYS A 24 4.93 -5.98 7.51
C LYS A 24 5.91 -5.86 6.34
N LEU A 25 5.85 -4.76 5.59
CA LEU A 25 6.80 -4.47 4.50
C LEU A 25 8.27 -4.70 4.91
N LYS A 26 8.58 -4.45 6.18
CA LYS A 26 9.88 -4.72 6.79
C LYS A 26 10.39 -6.16 6.60
N LYS A 27 9.50 -7.16 6.50
CA LYS A 27 9.87 -8.57 6.32
C LYS A 27 10.38 -8.87 4.90
N PHE A 28 9.98 -8.09 3.90
CA PHE A 28 10.36 -8.35 2.50
C PHE A 28 11.77 -7.87 2.17
N GLY A 29 12.35 -6.95 2.97
CA GLY A 29 13.63 -6.31 2.69
C GLY A 29 13.60 -5.42 1.45
N SER A 30 14.54 -4.50 1.38
CA SER A 30 14.76 -3.66 0.19
C SER A 30 15.55 -4.42 -0.88
N SER A 31 15.69 -3.84 -2.06
CA SER A 31 16.62 -4.33 -3.07
C SER A 31 18.07 -3.83 -2.83
N VAL A 32 18.27 -2.98 -1.82
CA VAL A 32 19.59 -2.52 -1.42
C VAL A 32 20.30 -3.63 -0.63
N GLU A 33 21.50 -3.98 -1.07
CA GLU A 33 22.29 -5.03 -0.47
C GLU A 33 23.50 -4.46 0.26
N LYS A 34 23.88 -5.11 1.36
CA LYS A 34 25.09 -4.80 2.13
C LYS A 34 25.90 -6.06 2.33
N LYS A 35 27.22 -5.98 2.08
CA LYS A 35 28.16 -7.05 2.44
C LYS A 35 28.45 -7.01 3.93
N VAL A 36 28.32 -8.15 4.59
CA VAL A 36 28.66 -8.36 6.00
C VAL A 36 29.55 -9.60 6.07
N GLY A 37 30.85 -9.36 6.07
CA GLY A 37 31.84 -10.44 5.87
C GLY A 37 31.63 -11.11 4.50
N PRO A 38 31.57 -12.46 4.44
CA PRO A 38 31.39 -13.20 3.19
C PRO A 38 29.93 -13.20 2.69
N LYS A 39 28.96 -12.69 3.48
CA LYS A 39 27.54 -12.74 3.17
C LYS A 39 27.04 -11.41 2.63
N THR A 40 26.17 -11.47 1.62
CA THR A 40 25.38 -10.32 1.16
C THR A 40 23.99 -10.42 1.78
N ILE A 41 23.54 -9.37 2.44
CA ILE A 41 22.21 -9.29 3.06
C ILE A 41 21.43 -8.13 2.47
N LYS A 42 20.12 -8.31 2.30
CA LYS A 42 19.20 -7.23 1.95
C LYS A 42 19.01 -6.31 3.16
N VAL A 43 19.13 -5.00 2.94
CA VAL A 43 18.88 -4.01 3.98
C VAL A 43 17.39 -4.01 4.30
N PRO A 44 16.99 -4.14 5.58
CA PRO A 44 15.56 -4.09 5.92
C PRO A 44 15.01 -2.70 5.75
N TYR A 45 13.72 -2.61 5.42
CA TYR A 45 12.99 -1.35 5.47
C TYR A 45 12.86 -0.83 6.91
N THR A 46 12.99 0.48 7.06
CA THR A 46 12.77 1.23 8.31
C THR A 46 11.61 2.20 8.14
N ASP A 47 11.15 2.78 9.24
CA ASP A 47 10.12 3.83 9.27
C ASP A 47 8.91 3.53 8.36
N VAL A 48 8.40 2.28 8.47
CA VAL A 48 7.26 1.83 7.71
C VAL A 48 6.01 2.58 8.17
N ILE A 49 5.41 3.35 7.27
CA ILE A 49 4.10 3.97 7.48
C ILE A 49 3.04 3.07 6.84
N SER A 50 1.98 2.80 7.60
CA SER A 50 0.89 1.92 7.20
C SER A 50 -0.42 2.70 7.18
N TYR A 51 -1.18 2.59 6.11
CA TYR A 51 -2.51 3.15 5.95
C TYR A 51 -3.52 2.04 5.68
N LEU A 52 -4.58 1.99 6.47
CA LEU A 52 -5.70 1.08 6.33
C LEU A 52 -6.90 1.85 5.79
N GLY A 53 -7.37 1.47 4.62
CA GLY A 53 -8.46 2.11 3.93
C GLY A 53 -9.52 1.13 3.42
N TYR A 54 -10.62 1.71 2.95
CA TYR A 54 -11.63 1.03 2.16
C TYR A 54 -11.88 1.83 0.89
N ALA A 55 -11.74 1.18 -0.25
CA ALA A 55 -12.03 1.78 -1.55
C ALA A 55 -13.43 1.35 -1.99
N SER A 56 -14.18 2.28 -2.58
CA SER A 56 -15.49 2.01 -3.16
C SER A 56 -15.69 2.81 -4.45
N PRO A 57 -16.46 2.27 -5.41
CA PRO A 57 -16.82 3.01 -6.61
C PRO A 57 -17.49 4.34 -6.28
N GLY A 58 -17.17 5.38 -7.03
CA GLY A 58 -17.69 6.74 -6.84
C GLY A 58 -16.81 7.63 -5.95
N ASN A 59 -15.78 7.05 -5.30
CA ASN A 59 -14.82 7.79 -4.47
C ASN A 59 -13.41 7.80 -5.11
N GLU A 60 -13.33 7.54 -6.41
CA GLU A 60 -12.09 7.66 -7.17
C GLU A 60 -11.62 9.12 -7.26
N ASP A 61 -10.32 9.32 -7.16
CA ASP A 61 -9.69 10.64 -7.25
C ASP A 61 -9.53 11.08 -8.71
N GLU A 62 -9.33 10.12 -9.64
CA GLU A 62 -9.06 10.40 -11.05
C GLU A 62 -9.46 9.21 -11.93
N ILE A 63 -9.82 9.48 -13.18
CA ILE A 63 -9.99 8.45 -14.23
C ILE A 63 -8.89 8.63 -15.26
N VAL A 64 -8.01 7.65 -15.38
CA VAL A 64 -6.89 7.63 -16.32
C VAL A 64 -7.03 6.43 -17.25
N ASP A 65 -7.14 6.65 -18.55
CA ASP A 65 -7.31 5.58 -19.56
C ASP A 65 -8.47 4.61 -19.22
N GLY A 66 -9.58 5.15 -18.70
CA GLY A 66 -10.76 4.40 -18.29
C GLY A 66 -10.62 3.64 -16.97
N LYS A 67 -9.47 3.70 -16.29
CA LYS A 67 -9.24 3.12 -14.97
C LYS A 67 -9.48 4.13 -13.87
N LYS A 68 -10.14 3.70 -12.82
CA LYS A 68 -10.44 4.50 -11.63
C LYS A 68 -9.26 4.45 -10.68
N PHE A 69 -8.54 5.56 -10.54
CA PHE A 69 -7.42 5.70 -9.63
C PHE A 69 -7.83 6.32 -8.30
N TYR A 70 -7.20 5.82 -7.25
CA TYR A 70 -7.25 6.33 -5.89
C TYR A 70 -5.83 6.69 -5.48
N TYR A 71 -5.64 7.80 -4.77
CA TYR A 71 -4.33 8.27 -4.37
C TYR A 71 -4.17 8.31 -2.85
N ILE A 72 -2.95 8.06 -2.39
CA ILE A 72 -2.49 8.29 -1.03
C ILE A 72 -1.25 9.17 -1.12
N TYR A 73 -1.25 10.31 -0.47
CA TYR A 73 -0.14 11.26 -0.50
C TYR A 73 0.90 10.93 0.54
N VAL A 74 2.17 11.11 0.19
CA VAL A 74 3.33 10.80 1.02
C VAL A 74 4.33 11.95 0.92
N TRP A 75 4.60 12.60 2.04
CA TRP A 75 5.72 13.54 2.15
C TRP A 75 7.00 12.78 2.45
N VAL A 76 8.01 12.91 1.59
CA VAL A 76 9.35 12.33 1.76
C VAL A 76 10.31 13.46 2.12
N PRO A 77 10.82 13.50 3.38
CA PRO A 77 11.57 14.66 3.89
C PRO A 77 13.04 14.69 3.48
N ALA A 78 13.56 13.62 2.91
CA ALA A 78 14.98 13.48 2.57
C ALA A 78 15.20 12.56 1.38
N VAL A 79 16.41 12.59 0.83
CA VAL A 79 16.84 11.67 -0.23
C VAL A 79 16.80 10.22 0.29
N ALA A 80 16.19 9.33 -0.47
CA ALA A 80 16.15 7.91 -0.18
C ALA A 80 16.84 7.08 -1.27
N PRO A 81 17.59 6.03 -0.94
CA PRO A 81 18.19 5.15 -1.94
C PRO A 81 17.14 4.26 -2.62
N GLU A 82 16.03 4.00 -1.94
CA GLU A 82 14.90 3.23 -2.43
C GLU A 82 13.64 3.60 -1.65
N ILE A 83 12.49 3.56 -2.32
CA ILE A 83 11.17 3.54 -1.69
C ILE A 83 10.51 2.21 -2.03
N GLY A 84 10.09 1.47 -0.99
CA GLY A 84 9.24 0.31 -1.09
C GLY A 84 7.78 0.69 -0.86
N VAL A 85 6.91 0.21 -1.72
CA VAL A 85 5.46 0.35 -1.59
C VAL A 85 4.83 -1.03 -1.69
N ARG A 86 3.91 -1.35 -0.79
CA ARG A 86 3.08 -2.54 -0.95
C ARG A 86 1.62 -2.24 -0.75
N MET A 87 0.78 -3.04 -1.40
CA MET A 87 -0.66 -3.01 -1.19
C MET A 87 -1.21 -4.41 -1.08
N LEU A 88 -2.10 -4.61 -0.11
CA LEU A 88 -2.87 -5.84 0.08
C LEU A 88 -4.35 -5.54 0.05
N SER A 89 -5.13 -6.40 -0.59
CA SER A 89 -6.59 -6.44 -0.55
C SER A 89 -7.07 -7.90 -0.64
N PRO A 90 -7.99 -8.36 0.24
CA PRO A 90 -8.53 -7.66 1.41
C PRO A 90 -7.56 -7.70 2.60
N VAL A 91 -7.78 -6.80 3.57
CA VAL A 91 -7.02 -6.82 4.83
C VAL A 91 -7.86 -7.31 6.01
N GLY A 92 -9.17 -7.12 5.97
CA GLY A 92 -10.04 -7.45 7.08
C GLY A 92 -9.68 -6.74 8.39
N LYS A 93 -10.16 -7.26 9.51
CA LYS A 93 -9.80 -6.74 10.84
C LYS A 93 -8.35 -7.08 11.17
N THR A 94 -7.50 -6.07 11.30
CA THR A 94 -6.09 -6.25 11.64
C THR A 94 -5.60 -5.29 12.73
N LYS A 95 -4.57 -5.74 13.47
CA LYS A 95 -3.91 -4.96 14.53
C LYS A 95 -2.50 -4.56 14.10
N ILE A 96 -2.39 -3.57 13.21
CA ILE A 96 -1.09 -2.99 12.84
C ILE A 96 -0.83 -1.81 13.79
N LYS A 97 0.26 -1.89 14.55
CA LYS A 97 0.65 -0.82 15.49
C LYS A 97 0.95 0.46 14.70
N ASN A 98 0.41 1.57 15.16
CA ASN A 98 0.58 2.91 14.57
C ASN A 98 0.08 3.04 13.13
N ALA A 99 -0.78 2.13 12.65
CA ALA A 99 -1.39 2.32 11.34
C ALA A 99 -2.41 3.46 11.37
N ILE A 100 -2.36 4.32 10.34
CA ILE A 100 -3.39 5.30 10.06
C ILE A 100 -4.63 4.51 9.60
N LYS A 101 -5.79 4.77 10.19
CA LYS A 101 -7.04 4.08 9.85
C LYS A 101 -8.08 5.08 9.40
N SER A 102 -8.54 4.97 8.15
CA SER A 102 -9.67 5.77 7.70
C SER A 102 -10.99 5.35 8.38
N GLU A 103 -11.95 6.25 8.47
CA GLU A 103 -13.28 5.91 8.96
C GLU A 103 -13.93 4.84 8.08
N ALA A 104 -13.82 4.97 6.75
CA ALA A 104 -14.33 3.98 5.81
C ALA A 104 -13.76 2.57 6.06
N TYR A 105 -12.48 2.45 6.47
CA TYR A 105 -11.94 1.14 6.89
C TYR A 105 -12.57 0.65 8.18
N LYS A 106 -12.77 1.51 9.19
CA LYS A 106 -13.35 1.09 10.46
C LYS A 106 -14.77 0.54 10.28
N GLU A 107 -15.57 1.19 9.45
CA GLU A 107 -16.93 0.79 9.12
C GLU A 107 -16.99 -0.51 8.32
N ASN A 108 -16.03 -0.73 7.41
CA ASN A 108 -16.01 -1.83 6.45
C ASN A 108 -14.97 -2.92 6.76
N ALA A 109 -14.36 -2.93 7.96
CA ALA A 109 -13.29 -3.88 8.29
C ALA A 109 -13.72 -5.35 8.26
N SER A 110 -15.01 -5.65 8.22
CA SER A 110 -15.58 -7.01 8.07
C SER A 110 -15.98 -7.33 6.63
N SER A 111 -15.80 -6.41 5.67
CA SER A 111 -16.12 -6.66 4.28
C SER A 111 -15.26 -7.79 3.70
N SER A 112 -15.88 -8.64 2.90
CA SER A 112 -15.21 -9.67 2.11
C SER A 112 -14.79 -9.16 0.73
N ASP A 113 -15.15 -7.91 0.36
CA ASP A 113 -14.78 -7.32 -0.92
C ASP A 113 -13.26 -7.12 -0.99
N TYR A 114 -12.70 -7.37 -2.17
CA TYR A 114 -11.28 -7.15 -2.49
C TYR A 114 -11.11 -6.90 -3.98
N PHE A 115 -9.96 -6.36 -4.34
CA PHE A 115 -9.62 -6.05 -5.72
C PHE A 115 -8.20 -6.50 -6.05
N ASP A 116 -7.97 -6.75 -7.33
CA ASP A 116 -6.65 -6.95 -7.93
C ASP A 116 -5.85 -5.65 -7.82
N THR A 117 -4.74 -5.64 -7.06
CA THR A 117 -4.04 -4.40 -6.76
C THR A 117 -3.02 -4.08 -7.85
N TYR A 118 -3.22 -2.97 -8.55
CA TYR A 118 -2.21 -2.33 -9.39
C TYR A 118 -1.79 -1.03 -8.73
N ILE A 119 -0.49 -0.85 -8.44
CA ILE A 119 0.04 0.32 -7.74
C ILE A 119 1.00 1.12 -8.60
N THR A 120 1.01 2.44 -8.40
CA THR A 120 1.99 3.37 -8.96
C THR A 120 2.68 4.14 -7.86
N LEU A 121 3.93 4.52 -8.07
CA LEU A 121 4.63 5.52 -7.29
C LEU A 121 4.89 6.72 -8.19
N GLU A 122 4.40 7.87 -7.79
CA GLU A 122 4.51 9.11 -8.55
C GLU A 122 5.11 10.21 -7.68
N ARG A 123 5.92 11.09 -8.29
CA ARG A 123 6.52 12.25 -7.65
C ARG A 123 5.97 13.53 -8.26
N SER A 124 5.63 14.50 -7.43
CA SER A 124 5.22 15.82 -7.87
C SER A 124 6.40 16.77 -8.08
N THR A 125 6.09 17.92 -8.64
CA THR A 125 7.01 19.08 -8.69
C THR A 125 7.08 19.86 -7.37
N ILE A 126 6.31 19.46 -6.34
CA ILE A 126 6.31 20.10 -5.00
C ILE A 126 7.46 19.51 -4.18
N LEU A 127 8.48 20.34 -3.91
CA LEU A 127 9.71 19.95 -3.21
C LEU A 127 9.81 20.52 -1.79
N ARG A 128 8.92 21.43 -1.40
CA ARG A 128 8.91 22.08 -0.09
C ARG A 128 7.54 21.89 0.57
N LYS A 129 7.53 21.78 1.91
CA LYS A 129 6.27 21.60 2.67
C LYS A 129 5.33 22.78 2.50
N GLU A 130 5.90 23.97 2.44
CA GLU A 130 5.17 25.24 2.35
C GLU A 130 4.38 25.39 1.05
N ASP A 131 4.77 24.64 0.02
CA ASP A 131 4.10 24.63 -1.28
C ASP A 131 2.96 23.59 -1.34
N ILE A 132 2.77 22.78 -0.28
CA ILE A 132 1.69 21.79 -0.22
C ILE A 132 0.37 22.50 0.09
N SER A 133 -0.55 22.44 -0.85
CA SER A 133 -1.92 22.93 -0.72
C SER A 133 -2.79 22.19 -1.76
N GLU A 134 -4.11 22.25 -1.62
CA GLU A 134 -5.03 21.67 -2.62
C GLU A 134 -4.77 22.27 -4.01
N GLU A 135 -4.58 23.59 -4.09
CA GLU A 135 -4.26 24.30 -5.33
C GLU A 135 -2.88 23.90 -5.86
N GLY A 136 -1.86 23.84 -4.98
CA GLY A 136 -0.51 23.40 -5.34
C GLY A 136 -0.50 22.00 -5.93
N VAL A 137 -1.22 21.06 -5.32
CA VAL A 137 -1.33 19.68 -5.78
C VAL A 137 -2.09 19.57 -7.10
N LYS A 138 -3.15 20.37 -7.28
CA LYS A 138 -3.92 20.43 -8.53
C LYS A 138 -3.07 20.94 -9.70
N ASN A 139 -2.18 21.90 -9.43
CA ASN A 139 -1.31 22.52 -10.45
C ASN A 139 0.03 21.79 -10.61
N ALA A 140 0.34 20.81 -9.74
CA ALA A 140 1.59 20.07 -9.80
C ALA A 140 1.65 19.15 -11.02
N THR A 141 2.83 19.03 -11.60
CA THR A 141 3.12 17.98 -12.56
C THR A 141 3.51 16.72 -11.79
N TRP A 142 2.87 15.59 -12.14
CA TRP A 142 3.15 14.28 -11.57
C TRP A 142 3.94 13.41 -12.53
N THR A 143 5.08 12.90 -12.09
CA THR A 143 5.92 11.99 -12.86
C THR A 143 5.78 10.58 -12.27
N ARG A 144 5.29 9.63 -13.06
CA ARG A 144 5.27 8.22 -12.66
C ARG A 144 6.68 7.67 -12.67
N LEU A 145 7.15 7.24 -11.51
CA LEU A 145 8.47 6.66 -11.32
C LEU A 145 8.46 5.17 -11.63
N ALA A 146 7.44 4.46 -11.14
CA ALA A 146 7.28 3.03 -11.36
C ALA A 146 5.84 2.58 -11.11
N SER A 147 5.54 1.35 -11.52
CA SER A 147 4.29 0.65 -11.22
C SER A 147 4.54 -0.85 -11.04
N ASN A 148 3.63 -1.53 -10.35
CA ASN A 148 3.60 -2.98 -10.22
C ASN A 148 2.15 -3.45 -10.02
N ASP A 149 1.79 -4.60 -10.58
CA ASP A 149 0.48 -5.22 -10.40
C ASP A 149 0.53 -6.44 -9.47
N ASP A 150 1.39 -7.40 -9.76
CA ASP A 150 1.48 -8.67 -9.06
C ASP A 150 2.84 -8.88 -8.42
N SER A 151 2.85 -9.55 -7.27
CA SER A 151 4.10 -10.00 -6.69
C SER A 151 3.94 -11.37 -6.03
N GLY A 152 4.68 -12.35 -6.52
CA GLY A 152 4.70 -13.70 -5.94
C GLY A 152 5.25 -13.76 -4.51
N GLU A 153 5.92 -12.70 -4.04
CA GLU A 153 6.38 -12.58 -2.65
C GLU A 153 5.23 -12.22 -1.68
N MET A 154 4.12 -11.68 -2.23
CA MET A 154 3.01 -11.21 -1.42
C MET A 154 2.04 -12.34 -1.04
N PRO A 155 1.29 -12.20 0.07
CA PRO A 155 0.23 -13.13 0.40
C PRO A 155 -0.78 -13.24 -0.75
N LYS A 156 -1.30 -14.45 -0.96
CA LYS A 156 -2.36 -14.67 -1.94
C LYS A 156 -3.68 -14.06 -1.47
N GLN A 157 -4.51 -13.66 -2.43
CA GLN A 157 -5.89 -13.26 -2.19
C GLN A 157 -6.80 -14.48 -1.87
N PRO A 158 -8.02 -14.28 -1.37
CA PRO A 158 -8.91 -15.38 -0.97
C PRO A 158 -9.23 -16.40 -2.08
N ASN A 159 -9.19 -15.95 -3.34
CA ASN A 159 -9.36 -16.82 -4.49
C ASN A 159 -8.10 -17.61 -4.89
N GLY A 160 -7.01 -17.48 -4.14
CA GLY A 160 -5.72 -18.14 -4.42
C GLY A 160 -4.81 -17.39 -5.39
N SER A 161 -5.23 -16.25 -5.93
CA SER A 161 -4.45 -15.43 -6.87
C SER A 161 -3.39 -14.62 -6.17
N SER A 162 -2.27 -14.37 -6.87
CA SER A 162 -1.14 -13.57 -6.36
C SER A 162 -1.28 -12.07 -6.73
N TYR A 163 -2.48 -11.51 -6.59
CA TYR A 163 -2.87 -10.18 -7.05
C TYR A 163 -2.66 -9.07 -5.99
N ASN A 164 -1.71 -9.27 -5.08
CA ASN A 164 -1.24 -8.25 -4.16
C ASN A 164 0.12 -7.70 -4.63
N SER A 165 0.30 -6.39 -4.56
CA SER A 165 1.43 -5.71 -5.20
C SER A 165 2.53 -5.32 -4.22
N LEU A 166 3.79 -5.49 -4.65
CA LEU A 166 5.00 -5.03 -3.95
C LEU A 166 5.93 -4.37 -4.96
N LEU A 167 6.11 -3.06 -4.83
CA LEU A 167 6.99 -2.24 -5.64
C LEU A 167 8.25 -1.87 -4.85
N ARG A 168 9.43 -2.01 -5.48
CA ARG A 168 10.70 -1.51 -4.98
C ARG A 168 11.28 -0.56 -6.03
N TYR A 169 11.31 0.72 -5.74
CA TYR A 169 11.86 1.71 -6.64
C TYR A 169 13.20 2.23 -6.13
N LYS A 170 14.28 1.90 -6.82
CA LYS A 170 15.63 2.43 -6.55
C LYS A 170 15.76 3.84 -7.13
N SER A 171 16.36 4.73 -6.34
CA SER A 171 16.73 6.07 -6.79
C SER A 171 17.76 6.02 -7.91
N GLU A 172 17.46 6.65 -9.03
CA GLU A 172 18.43 6.86 -10.12
C GLU A 172 19.17 8.19 -9.90
N VAL A 173 20.20 8.19 -9.07
CA VAL A 173 20.91 9.43 -8.62
C VAL A 173 21.46 10.26 -9.78
N GLY A 174 21.83 9.63 -10.88
CA GLY A 174 22.30 10.32 -12.09
C GLY A 174 21.20 10.92 -12.97
N ASN A 175 19.93 10.72 -12.61
CA ASN A 175 18.77 11.20 -13.37
C ASN A 175 17.84 12.01 -12.45
N PRO A 176 17.88 13.35 -12.54
CA PRO A 176 17.08 14.22 -11.65
C PRO A 176 15.58 13.96 -11.70
N THR A 177 15.04 13.46 -12.83
CA THR A 177 13.61 13.17 -12.95
C THR A 177 13.22 11.86 -12.27
N LYS A 178 14.17 10.97 -12.03
CA LYS A 178 13.98 9.65 -11.44
C LYS A 178 14.65 9.48 -10.06
N ALA A 179 15.38 10.47 -9.59
CA ALA A 179 15.96 10.47 -8.26
C ALA A 179 14.88 10.58 -7.18
N LEU A 180 15.02 9.82 -6.10
CA LEU A 180 14.19 9.95 -4.89
C LEU A 180 14.71 11.08 -4.02
N THR A 181 14.19 12.28 -4.23
CA THR A 181 14.54 13.49 -3.50
C THR A 181 13.48 13.85 -2.47
N THR A 182 13.72 14.86 -1.64
CA THR A 182 12.68 15.51 -0.84
C THR A 182 11.54 15.97 -1.73
N GLY A 183 10.30 15.79 -1.27
CA GLY A 183 9.12 16.26 -2.01
C GLY A 183 7.85 15.51 -1.66
N LEU A 184 6.78 15.93 -2.32
CA LEU A 184 5.48 15.28 -2.25
C LEU A 184 5.39 14.19 -3.31
N TYR A 185 5.06 12.99 -2.83
CA TYR A 185 4.79 11.80 -3.64
C TYR A 185 3.33 11.38 -3.48
N ARG A 186 2.86 10.52 -4.38
CA ARG A 186 1.60 9.79 -4.20
C ARG A 186 1.76 8.34 -4.60
N VAL A 187 1.10 7.48 -3.86
CA VAL A 187 0.84 6.09 -4.24
C VAL A 187 -0.52 6.07 -4.90
N GLY A 188 -0.54 5.83 -6.20
CA GLY A 188 -1.77 5.58 -6.92
C GLY A 188 -2.12 4.10 -6.87
N PHE A 189 -3.41 3.76 -6.84
CA PHE A 189 -3.83 2.37 -6.97
C PHE A 189 -5.14 2.24 -7.74
N THR A 190 -5.24 1.13 -8.46
CA THR A 190 -6.38 0.74 -9.30
C THR A 190 -6.35 -0.78 -9.50
N THR A 191 -7.07 -1.30 -10.47
CA THR A 191 -6.95 -2.69 -10.94
C THR A 191 -6.07 -2.77 -12.20
N TYR A 192 -5.40 -3.91 -12.42
CA TYR A 192 -4.57 -4.09 -13.64
C TYR A 192 -5.41 -3.97 -14.92
N LYS A 193 -6.50 -4.71 -15.02
CA LYS A 193 -7.51 -4.51 -16.07
C LYS A 193 -8.51 -3.45 -15.62
N THR A 194 -9.24 -2.86 -16.55
CA THR A 194 -10.38 -2.00 -16.20
C THR A 194 -11.38 -2.81 -15.38
N GLY A 195 -11.62 -2.40 -14.16
CA GLY A 195 -12.41 -3.15 -13.19
C GLY A 195 -12.91 -2.29 -12.05
N VAL A 196 -13.52 -2.95 -11.07
CA VAL A 196 -14.07 -2.29 -9.88
C VAL A 196 -13.05 -2.36 -8.75
N VAL A 197 -12.63 -1.19 -8.26
CA VAL A 197 -11.84 -1.08 -7.03
C VAL A 197 -12.81 -0.99 -5.86
N LYS A 198 -12.96 -2.11 -5.13
CA LYS A 198 -13.84 -2.20 -3.97
C LYS A 198 -13.26 -3.17 -2.94
N GLY A 199 -13.12 -2.71 -1.70
CA GLY A 199 -12.67 -3.56 -0.60
C GLY A 199 -11.71 -2.86 0.36
N THR A 200 -11.44 -3.56 1.46
CA THR A 200 -10.43 -3.11 2.42
C THR A 200 -9.03 -3.27 1.84
N PHE A 201 -8.16 -2.34 2.16
CA PHE A 201 -6.77 -2.41 1.74
C PHE A 201 -5.80 -1.92 2.83
N LEU A 202 -4.57 -2.42 2.76
CA LEU A 202 -3.41 -1.91 3.47
C LEU A 202 -2.42 -1.37 2.43
N ALA A 203 -2.09 -0.10 2.52
CA ALA A 203 -0.95 0.48 1.82
C ALA A 203 0.19 0.72 2.82
N GLU A 204 1.41 0.32 2.49
CA GLU A 204 2.60 0.65 3.26
C GLU A 204 3.65 1.27 2.37
N VAL A 205 4.33 2.28 2.91
CA VAL A 205 5.48 2.95 2.30
C VAL A 205 6.64 2.92 3.27
N ALA A 206 7.84 2.63 2.77
CA ALA A 206 9.04 2.57 3.59
C ALA A 206 10.31 2.82 2.76
N ALA A 207 11.40 3.15 3.45
CA ALA A 207 12.74 3.22 2.88
C ALA A 207 13.72 2.36 3.68
N PRO A 208 14.87 1.93 3.09
CA PRO A 208 15.93 1.23 3.84
C PRO A 208 16.78 2.16 4.70
N VAL A 209 16.40 3.42 4.79
CA VAL A 209 16.98 4.45 5.67
C VAL A 209 15.87 5.13 6.46
N LYS A 210 16.24 5.73 7.60
CA LYS A 210 15.29 6.53 8.36
C LYS A 210 14.94 7.81 7.59
N LEU A 211 13.66 8.17 7.61
CA LEU A 211 13.09 9.38 7.01
C LEU A 211 12.35 10.20 8.09
N PRO A 212 13.08 10.90 8.99
CA PRO A 212 12.44 11.67 10.05
C PRO A 212 11.50 12.73 9.49
N GLY A 213 10.23 12.72 9.91
CA GLY A 213 9.20 13.63 9.39
C GLY A 213 8.52 13.17 8.10
N VAL A 214 8.72 11.90 7.70
CA VAL A 214 7.88 11.29 6.66
C VAL A 214 6.44 11.21 7.15
N ALA A 215 5.49 11.59 6.29
CA ALA A 215 4.06 11.61 6.60
C ALA A 215 3.24 11.03 5.46
N MET A 216 2.06 10.48 5.77
CA MET A 216 1.15 9.87 4.80
C MET A 216 -0.28 10.21 5.15
N ALA A 217 -1.09 10.56 4.16
CA ALA A 217 -2.52 10.76 4.33
C ALA A 217 -3.29 10.51 3.02
N LYS A 218 -4.61 10.31 3.11
CA LYS A 218 -5.48 10.14 1.94
C LYS A 218 -5.78 11.48 1.28
N THR A 219 -5.87 12.57 2.06
CA THR A 219 -6.17 13.91 1.56
C THR A 219 -5.02 14.86 1.85
N ILE A 220 -4.96 15.96 1.12
CA ILE A 220 -3.96 17.01 1.37
C ILE A 220 -4.25 17.70 2.70
N GLU A 221 -5.51 17.93 3.03
CA GLU A 221 -5.90 18.51 4.32
C GLU A 221 -5.38 17.67 5.50
N ASP A 222 -5.55 16.34 5.45
CA ASP A 222 -5.06 15.46 6.51
C ASP A 222 -3.54 15.35 6.52
N LEU A 223 -2.89 15.44 5.35
CA LEU A 223 -1.44 15.46 5.27
C LEU A 223 -0.87 16.72 5.97
N LEU A 224 -1.47 17.88 5.75
CA LEU A 224 -1.07 19.14 6.38
C LEU A 224 -1.22 19.11 7.92
N LYS A 225 -2.18 18.35 8.46
CA LYS A 225 -2.35 18.21 9.93
C LYS A 225 -1.23 17.40 10.60
N VAL A 226 -0.51 16.56 9.84
CA VAL A 226 0.53 15.66 10.37
C VAL A 226 1.95 16.06 9.96
N LEU A 227 2.10 17.08 9.13
CA LEU A 227 3.39 17.69 8.75
C LEU A 227 3.83 18.77 9.74
#